data_385da1e61a667b6681781d83a3ab277b
#
_entry.id   385da1e61a667b6681781d83a3ab277b
#
_cell.length_a   1.000
_cell.length_b   1.000
_cell.length_c   1.000
_cell.angle_alpha   90.00
_cell.angle_beta   90.00
_cell.angle_gamma   90.00
#
_symmetry.space_group_name_H-M   'P 1'
#
loop_
_entity.id
_entity.type
_entity.pdbx_description
1 polymer ?
#
loop_
_entity_poly.entity_id
_entity_poly.type
_entity_poly.pdbx_seq_one_letter_code
_entity_poly.pdbx_strand_id
1 'polypeptide(L)'
;MTLTMKAMLALLLLGLAPQAGAQVPAGFDARVEQAMHSRDVPGMAISIVKDGKIVHARGYGVRRLGSPTPVDADTIFPTGSTGKAVTAAALAILVDDGKLAWDDKVIDHLPDFRMHDAWVTREMTVADLLLHRSGLGLGAGDLLFIPRTSRSRTDIVHALRGIKPATSFRSGYAYDNILYIVAGELVTRVSGQPWEDFVRARIFKPLGMTTAVSDEKDRFATANRVQPHARLDSRLRGLGPQQVLPEREGLGQVGAPAGGLSWSAKDFARWMQVQLALGAVPGGDGARLYSEASARAMWTPQVPVPIRPFPAPISDITPQFSGYGYGWSVQDYRGVKVVQHGGAVFGVLAFVVLVPERNLGIALQINAEDVEVMRGLGYELLDHYLGFEARDWVDAFSTWNRERLAGGLEALAQAGSATAAASRPSLPLAGYAGDYADAWYGPVRIAEQAGALRIDFRQTPGMVGTLRHWQYDTFRAEWDDASIEPGYVTFALDAEGRVARITMKAASPLADFSYDYHDLLFEPAK
;
A
#
# COMPACT_ATOMS: atom_id res chain seq x y z
N MET A 1 -17.83 -22.30 82.63
CA MET A 1 -18.21 -21.33 81.60
C MET A 1 -17.21 -21.45 80.47
N THR A 2 -17.53 -22.29 79.48
CA THR A 2 -16.69 -22.64 78.35
C THR A 2 -17.34 -22.07 77.09
N LEU A 3 -16.72 -21.07 76.47
CA LEU A 3 -17.13 -20.56 75.15
C LEU A 3 -16.29 -21.23 74.07
N THR A 4 -16.94 -22.02 73.28
CA THR A 4 -16.42 -22.68 72.08
C THR A 4 -16.43 -21.69 70.92
N MET A 5 -15.22 -21.37 70.43
CA MET A 5 -15.02 -20.53 69.23
C MET A 5 -15.04 -21.41 67.99
N LYS A 6 -16.11 -21.34 67.21
CA LYS A 6 -16.18 -21.97 65.88
C LYS A 6 -15.46 -21.09 64.85
N ALA A 7 -14.33 -21.58 64.36
CA ALA A 7 -13.64 -20.97 63.24
C ALA A 7 -14.41 -21.30 61.92
N MET A 8 -14.93 -20.27 61.27
CA MET A 8 -15.54 -20.38 59.96
C MET A 8 -14.44 -20.24 58.90
N LEU A 9 -14.07 -21.35 58.27
CA LEU A 9 -13.15 -21.39 57.15
C LEU A 9 -13.92 -20.97 55.87
N ALA A 10 -13.82 -19.72 55.45
CA ALA A 10 -14.34 -19.27 54.17
C ALA A 10 -13.35 -19.67 53.08
N LEU A 11 -13.64 -20.73 52.33
CA LEU A 11 -12.97 -21.03 51.06
C LEU A 11 -13.33 -19.94 50.04
N LEU A 12 -12.40 -19.07 49.74
CA LEU A 12 -12.45 -18.24 48.53
C LEU A 12 -12.20 -19.15 47.32
N LEU A 13 -13.24 -19.64 46.70
CA LEU A 13 -13.20 -20.10 45.32
C LEU A 13 -12.98 -18.90 44.42
N LEU A 14 -11.72 -18.54 44.18
CA LEU A 14 -11.35 -17.71 43.04
C LEU A 14 -11.71 -18.51 41.79
N GLY A 15 -12.90 -18.27 41.27
CA GLY A 15 -13.31 -18.73 39.96
C GLY A 15 -12.31 -18.20 38.93
N LEU A 16 -11.50 -19.11 38.41
CA LEU A 16 -10.82 -18.90 37.14
C LEU A 16 -11.91 -18.71 36.08
N ALA A 17 -12.35 -17.48 35.86
CA ALA A 17 -13.08 -17.13 34.66
C ALA A 17 -12.19 -17.55 33.48
N PRO A 18 -12.68 -18.34 32.53
CA PRO A 18 -11.90 -18.70 31.36
C PRO A 18 -11.51 -17.38 30.69
N GLN A 19 -10.22 -17.20 30.40
CA GLN A 19 -9.73 -16.11 29.54
C GLN A 19 -10.32 -16.32 28.15
N ALA A 20 -11.55 -15.95 27.95
CA ALA A 20 -12.29 -16.06 26.69
C ALA A 20 -11.69 -15.19 25.57
N GLY A 21 -10.64 -14.41 25.86
CA GLY A 21 -10.05 -13.48 24.92
C GLY A 21 -8.67 -13.85 24.35
N ALA A 22 -8.12 -15.03 24.68
CA ALA A 22 -6.77 -15.39 24.22
C ALA A 22 -6.74 -16.28 22.96
N GLN A 23 -7.88 -16.85 22.57
CA GLN A 23 -7.97 -17.80 21.44
C GLN A 23 -8.77 -17.20 20.27
N VAL A 24 -8.48 -17.69 19.05
CA VAL A 24 -9.31 -17.39 17.88
C VAL A 24 -10.75 -17.86 18.11
N PRO A 25 -11.76 -17.22 17.45
CA PRO A 25 -13.14 -17.67 17.54
C PRO A 25 -13.30 -19.16 17.22
N ALA A 26 -14.19 -19.85 17.93
CA ALA A 26 -14.52 -21.24 17.59
C ALA A 26 -15.04 -21.31 16.13
N GLY A 27 -14.53 -22.26 15.34
CA GLY A 27 -14.91 -22.42 13.94
C GLY A 27 -14.28 -21.38 12.99
N PHE A 28 -13.30 -20.59 13.45
CA PHE A 28 -12.68 -19.52 12.66
C PHE A 28 -12.09 -20.03 11.33
N ASP A 29 -11.40 -21.17 11.32
CA ASP A 29 -10.84 -21.73 10.08
C ASP A 29 -11.94 -21.99 9.03
N ALA A 30 -13.05 -22.58 9.43
CA ALA A 30 -14.19 -22.82 8.54
C ALA A 30 -14.82 -21.50 8.04
N ARG A 31 -14.85 -20.46 8.89
CA ARG A 31 -15.31 -19.12 8.50
C ARG A 31 -14.40 -18.50 7.45
N VAL A 32 -13.07 -18.61 7.59
CA VAL A 32 -12.09 -18.14 6.61
C VAL A 32 -12.29 -18.84 5.27
N GLU A 33 -12.38 -20.17 5.28
CA GLU A 33 -12.60 -20.97 4.06
C GLU A 33 -13.93 -20.60 3.37
N GLN A 34 -15.00 -20.41 4.14
CA GLN A 34 -16.30 -19.93 3.62
C GLN A 34 -16.18 -18.55 2.97
N ALA A 35 -15.53 -17.60 3.64
CA ALA A 35 -15.35 -16.24 3.13
C ALA A 35 -14.53 -16.24 1.84
N MET A 36 -13.42 -16.99 1.79
CA MET A 36 -12.58 -17.13 0.59
C MET A 36 -13.37 -17.75 -0.57
N HIS A 37 -14.13 -18.84 -0.29
CA HIS A 37 -14.93 -19.51 -1.31
C HIS A 37 -16.04 -18.61 -1.87
N SER A 38 -16.68 -17.78 -1.03
CA SER A 38 -17.76 -16.90 -1.46
C SER A 38 -17.34 -15.87 -2.51
N ARG A 39 -16.03 -15.64 -2.64
CA ARG A 39 -15.44 -14.63 -3.54
C ARG A 39 -14.29 -15.20 -4.39
N ASP A 40 -14.15 -16.52 -4.48
CA ASP A 40 -13.09 -17.20 -5.24
C ASP A 40 -11.68 -16.67 -4.93
N VAL A 41 -11.42 -16.29 -3.66
CA VAL A 41 -10.09 -15.85 -3.22
C VAL A 41 -9.16 -17.06 -3.21
N PRO A 42 -8.04 -17.05 -3.97
CA PRO A 42 -7.22 -18.25 -4.12
C PRO A 42 -6.47 -18.61 -2.85
N GLY A 43 -5.87 -17.63 -2.18
CA GLY A 43 -5.04 -17.87 -1.01
C GLY A 43 -5.00 -16.70 -0.04
N MET A 44 -4.83 -17.01 1.24
CA MET A 44 -4.77 -16.07 2.34
C MET A 44 -3.79 -16.53 3.41
N ALA A 45 -3.19 -15.58 4.14
CA ALA A 45 -2.44 -15.83 5.36
C ALA A 45 -2.93 -14.90 6.46
N ILE A 46 -3.12 -15.43 7.67
CA ILE A 46 -3.64 -14.69 8.83
C ILE A 46 -2.69 -14.86 10.00
N SER A 47 -2.42 -13.76 10.70
CA SER A 47 -1.58 -13.71 11.90
C SER A 47 -2.32 -12.98 13.01
N ILE A 48 -2.29 -13.52 14.21
CA ILE A 48 -2.87 -12.87 15.41
C ILE A 48 -1.87 -12.98 16.55
N VAL A 49 -1.59 -11.83 17.16
CA VAL A 49 -0.79 -11.71 18.37
C VAL A 49 -1.71 -11.21 19.48
N LYS A 50 -1.72 -11.92 20.61
CA LYS A 50 -2.47 -11.52 21.80
C LYS A 50 -1.61 -11.70 23.04
N ASP A 51 -1.54 -10.66 23.87
CA ASP A 51 -0.76 -10.64 25.10
C ASP A 51 0.70 -11.09 24.92
N GLY A 52 1.33 -10.57 23.83
CA GLY A 52 2.70 -10.86 23.45
C GLY A 52 2.94 -12.23 22.82
N LYS A 53 1.90 -13.08 22.70
CA LYS A 53 2.01 -14.43 22.12
C LYS A 53 1.41 -14.49 20.72
N ILE A 54 2.02 -15.27 19.84
CA ILE A 54 1.44 -15.62 18.54
C ILE A 54 0.37 -16.67 18.82
N VAL A 55 -0.90 -16.30 18.70
CA VAL A 55 -2.04 -17.20 18.95
C VAL A 55 -2.56 -17.81 17.65
N HIS A 56 -2.22 -17.20 16.51
CA HIS A 56 -2.54 -17.73 15.19
C HIS A 56 -1.49 -17.25 14.17
N ALA A 57 -1.00 -18.16 13.32
CA ALA A 57 -0.19 -17.88 12.14
C ALA A 57 -0.40 -19.02 11.15
N ARG A 58 -1.28 -18.82 10.16
CA ARG A 58 -1.73 -19.87 9.26
C ARG A 58 -1.99 -19.37 7.85
N GLY A 59 -1.72 -20.25 6.86
CA GLY A 59 -2.11 -20.09 5.48
C GLY A 59 -3.35 -20.87 5.13
N TYR A 60 -4.10 -20.42 4.13
CA TYR A 60 -5.34 -20.99 3.61
C TYR A 60 -5.33 -20.95 2.08
N GLY A 61 -5.97 -21.95 1.45
CA GLY A 61 -6.09 -22.01 -0.01
C GLY A 61 -4.78 -22.30 -0.71
N VAL A 62 -4.60 -21.75 -1.91
CA VAL A 62 -3.50 -22.06 -2.82
C VAL A 62 -2.67 -20.82 -3.19
N ARG A 63 -1.39 -21.04 -3.48
CA ARG A 63 -0.48 -19.96 -3.91
C ARG A 63 -0.82 -19.41 -5.29
N ARG A 64 -1.46 -20.22 -6.14
CA ARG A 64 -1.83 -19.89 -7.52
C ARG A 64 -3.05 -20.70 -7.95
N LEU A 65 -4.00 -20.06 -8.61
CA LEU A 65 -5.12 -20.74 -9.26
C LEU A 65 -4.62 -21.78 -10.29
N GLY A 66 -5.25 -22.95 -10.28
CA GLY A 66 -4.86 -24.07 -11.14
C GLY A 66 -3.64 -24.85 -10.66
N SER A 67 -3.10 -24.53 -9.48
CA SER A 67 -2.03 -25.29 -8.81
C SER A 67 -2.54 -25.83 -7.48
N PRO A 68 -2.24 -27.10 -7.12
CA PRO A 68 -2.65 -27.64 -5.82
C PRO A 68 -1.73 -27.22 -4.66
N THR A 69 -0.71 -26.39 -4.93
CA THR A 69 0.29 -26.01 -3.94
C THR A 69 -0.32 -25.09 -2.89
N PRO A 70 -0.40 -25.52 -1.61
CA PRO A 70 -1.09 -24.75 -0.58
C PRO A 70 -0.32 -23.50 -0.16
N VAL A 71 -1.04 -22.52 0.35
CA VAL A 71 -0.49 -21.47 1.21
C VAL A 71 -0.30 -22.06 2.59
N ASP A 72 0.87 -21.89 3.17
CA ASP A 72 1.21 -22.28 4.54
C ASP A 72 1.67 -21.06 5.37
N ALA A 73 2.02 -21.29 6.63
CA ALA A 73 2.41 -20.23 7.55
C ALA A 73 3.77 -19.56 7.19
N ASP A 74 4.55 -20.20 6.32
CA ASP A 74 5.87 -19.72 5.84
C ASP A 74 5.81 -19.19 4.40
N THR A 75 4.64 -19.26 3.75
CA THR A 75 4.44 -18.70 2.40
C THR A 75 4.55 -17.17 2.45
N ILE A 76 5.44 -16.60 1.63
CA ILE A 76 5.64 -15.15 1.60
C ILE A 76 4.64 -14.44 0.68
N PHE A 77 4.17 -13.29 1.14
CA PHE A 77 3.29 -12.36 0.44
C PHE A 77 3.98 -10.99 0.36
N PRO A 78 3.85 -10.26 -0.74
CA PRO A 78 4.18 -8.84 -0.78
C PRO A 78 3.41 -8.06 0.29
N THR A 79 4.10 -7.14 0.96
CA THR A 79 3.54 -6.36 2.05
C THR A 79 2.72 -5.16 1.58
N GLY A 80 3.01 -4.66 0.37
CA GLY A 80 2.53 -3.36 -0.02
C GLY A 80 2.89 -2.32 1.04
N SER A 81 2.06 -1.32 1.17
CA SER A 81 2.33 -0.18 2.07
C SER A 81 2.37 -0.50 3.57
N THR A 82 2.01 -1.73 4.01
CA THR A 82 2.28 -2.13 5.41
C THR A 82 3.79 -2.16 5.72
N GLY A 83 4.63 -2.25 4.68
CA GLY A 83 6.08 -2.13 4.77
C GLY A 83 6.61 -0.73 5.09
N LYS A 84 5.81 0.34 4.96
CA LYS A 84 6.21 1.71 5.30
C LYS A 84 6.66 1.85 6.76
N ALA A 85 6.03 1.11 7.65
CA ALA A 85 6.40 1.04 9.05
C ALA A 85 7.83 0.50 9.27
N VAL A 86 8.34 -0.35 8.37
CA VAL A 86 9.71 -0.84 8.42
C VAL A 86 10.71 0.24 8.03
N THR A 87 10.40 1.04 7.01
CA THR A 87 11.22 2.19 6.63
C THR A 87 11.25 3.25 7.73
N ALA A 88 10.11 3.52 8.37
CA ALA A 88 10.04 4.39 9.55
C ALA A 88 10.88 3.84 10.72
N ALA A 89 10.81 2.52 10.98
CA ALA A 89 11.63 1.87 12.01
C ALA A 89 13.13 1.92 11.68
N ALA A 90 13.51 1.80 10.40
CA ALA A 90 14.91 1.95 9.99
C ALA A 90 15.46 3.34 10.29
N LEU A 91 14.67 4.40 10.04
CA LEU A 91 15.01 5.76 10.43
C LEU A 91 15.03 5.92 11.96
N ALA A 92 14.07 5.35 12.68
CA ALA A 92 14.04 5.36 14.14
C ALA A 92 15.30 4.73 14.76
N ILE A 93 15.80 3.64 14.19
CA ILE A 93 17.06 3.01 14.60
C ILE A 93 18.24 3.99 14.40
N LEU A 94 18.28 4.70 13.27
CA LEU A 94 19.34 5.69 13.02
C LEU A 94 19.25 6.90 13.94
N VAL A 95 18.04 7.30 14.34
CA VAL A 95 17.82 8.35 15.35
C VAL A 95 18.32 7.89 16.72
N ASP A 96 17.98 6.68 17.14
CA ASP A 96 18.44 6.11 18.41
C ASP A 96 19.96 5.84 18.42
N ASP A 97 20.57 5.54 17.26
CA ASP A 97 22.02 5.44 17.06
C ASP A 97 22.71 6.83 17.09
N GLY A 98 21.97 7.95 17.18
CA GLY A 98 22.48 9.31 17.15
C GLY A 98 23.04 9.77 15.80
N LYS A 99 22.62 9.13 14.71
CA LYS A 99 23.08 9.43 13.34
C LYS A 99 22.15 10.37 12.59
N LEU A 100 20.92 10.53 13.07
CA LEU A 100 19.87 11.40 12.57
C LEU A 100 19.06 12.00 13.71
N ALA A 101 18.41 13.14 13.45
CA ALA A 101 17.28 13.62 14.23
C ALA A 101 16.05 13.74 13.34
N TRP A 102 14.84 13.62 13.91
CA TRP A 102 13.59 13.72 13.13
C TRP A 102 13.39 15.09 12.49
N ASP A 103 13.97 16.13 13.07
CA ASP A 103 13.93 17.53 12.60
C ASP A 103 15.13 17.94 11.75
N ASP A 104 16.11 17.04 11.52
CA ASP A 104 17.19 17.28 10.57
C ASP A 104 16.62 17.59 9.18
N LYS A 105 17.25 18.52 8.48
CA LYS A 105 16.88 18.84 7.09
C LYS A 105 17.35 17.73 6.15
N VAL A 106 16.46 17.26 5.29
CA VAL A 106 16.78 16.20 4.32
C VAL A 106 17.99 16.58 3.47
N ILE A 107 18.08 17.85 3.07
CA ILE A 107 19.15 18.37 2.21
C ILE A 107 20.55 18.29 2.86
N ASP A 108 20.65 18.26 4.20
CA ASP A 108 21.91 18.15 4.91
C ASP A 108 22.52 16.75 4.76
N HIS A 109 21.67 15.74 4.59
CA HIS A 109 22.07 14.34 4.41
C HIS A 109 22.03 13.89 2.95
N LEU A 110 21.13 14.46 2.14
CA LEU A 110 20.98 14.23 0.70
C LEU A 110 21.16 15.54 -0.07
N PRO A 111 22.42 15.98 -0.34
CA PRO A 111 22.70 17.29 -0.96
C PRO A 111 22.07 17.49 -2.33
N ASP A 112 21.71 16.40 -3.04
CA ASP A 112 21.06 16.44 -4.35
C ASP A 112 19.52 16.49 -4.27
N PHE A 113 18.95 16.33 -3.07
CA PHE A 113 17.51 16.40 -2.84
C PHE A 113 16.98 17.79 -3.21
N ARG A 114 15.96 17.83 -4.05
CA ARG A 114 15.26 19.08 -4.45
C ARG A 114 13.78 18.79 -4.66
N MET A 115 12.93 19.53 -3.97
CA MET A 115 11.52 19.68 -4.30
C MET A 115 11.35 20.76 -5.37
N HIS A 116 10.17 20.86 -5.97
CA HIS A 116 9.86 21.89 -6.95
C HIS A 116 10.07 23.31 -6.39
N ASP A 117 9.66 23.52 -5.15
CA ASP A 117 9.86 24.79 -4.43
C ASP A 117 11.19 24.75 -3.66
N ALA A 118 12.02 25.78 -3.87
CA ALA A 118 13.33 25.89 -3.22
C ALA A 118 13.22 26.11 -1.71
N TRP A 119 12.15 26.77 -1.22
CA TRP A 119 11.92 26.92 0.22
C TRP A 119 11.54 25.59 0.84
N VAL A 120 10.62 24.82 0.23
CA VAL A 120 10.26 23.48 0.69
C VAL A 120 11.48 22.57 0.73
N THR A 121 12.37 22.65 -0.27
CA THR A 121 13.63 21.90 -0.30
C THR A 121 14.47 22.15 0.96
N ARG A 122 14.60 23.39 1.39
CA ARG A 122 15.40 23.76 2.58
C ARG A 122 14.70 23.41 3.90
N GLU A 123 13.36 23.39 3.90
CA GLU A 123 12.57 23.19 5.12
C GLU A 123 12.13 21.74 5.36
N MET A 124 12.18 20.88 4.35
CA MET A 124 11.79 19.46 4.46
C MET A 124 12.66 18.77 5.49
N THR A 125 12.04 18.17 6.49
CA THR A 125 12.71 17.39 7.54
C THR A 125 12.60 15.88 7.28
N VAL A 126 13.41 15.09 7.99
CA VAL A 126 13.31 13.63 7.98
C VAL A 126 11.90 13.17 8.33
N ALA A 127 11.27 13.77 9.33
CA ALA A 127 9.87 13.49 9.70
C ALA A 127 8.89 13.76 8.56
N ASP A 128 9.07 14.84 7.79
CA ASP A 128 8.17 15.19 6.68
C ASP A 128 8.15 14.15 5.57
N LEU A 129 9.25 13.40 5.36
CA LEU A 129 9.29 12.30 4.39
C LEU A 129 8.30 11.18 4.70
N LEU A 130 7.86 11.05 5.95
CA LEU A 130 7.01 9.97 6.42
C LEU A 130 5.55 10.38 6.61
N LEU A 131 5.23 11.67 6.59
CA LEU A 131 3.96 12.20 7.11
C LEU A 131 2.91 12.54 6.07
N HIS A 132 3.20 12.36 4.77
CA HIS A 132 2.25 12.67 3.70
C HIS A 132 1.70 14.12 3.75
N ARG A 133 2.55 15.09 4.13
CA ARG A 133 2.23 16.53 4.23
C ARG A 133 3.16 17.42 3.42
N SER A 134 3.78 16.84 2.40
CA SER A 134 4.78 17.50 1.56
C SER A 134 4.24 18.63 0.69
N GLY A 135 2.94 18.65 0.46
CA GLY A 135 2.27 19.49 -0.54
C GLY A 135 2.10 18.79 -1.89
N LEU A 136 2.71 17.63 -2.11
CA LEU A 136 2.45 16.79 -3.29
C LEU A 136 0.99 16.31 -3.29
N GLY A 137 0.46 16.04 -4.48
CA GLY A 137 -0.87 15.42 -4.63
C GLY A 137 -0.90 13.96 -4.21
N LEU A 138 -2.11 13.41 -4.11
CA LEU A 138 -2.32 11.98 -3.84
C LEU A 138 -1.67 11.13 -4.93
N GLY A 139 -0.67 10.31 -4.57
CA GLY A 139 0.05 9.43 -5.50
C GLY A 139 1.01 10.14 -6.45
N ALA A 140 1.23 11.45 -6.29
CA ALA A 140 2.09 12.21 -7.19
C ALA A 140 3.48 11.60 -7.32
N GLY A 141 3.90 11.32 -8.55
CA GLY A 141 5.18 10.70 -8.89
C GLY A 141 5.17 9.17 -8.84
N ASP A 142 4.06 8.50 -8.53
CA ASP A 142 3.99 7.05 -8.46
C ASP A 142 4.29 6.38 -9.82
N LEU A 143 3.96 7.01 -10.95
CA LEU A 143 4.34 6.53 -12.28
C LEU A 143 5.85 6.44 -12.51
N LEU A 144 6.69 7.04 -11.66
CA LEU A 144 8.15 6.86 -11.73
C LEU A 144 8.59 5.44 -11.36
N PHE A 145 7.76 4.67 -10.65
CA PHE A 145 8.09 3.32 -10.19
C PHE A 145 6.90 2.32 -10.21
N ILE A 146 5.70 2.77 -10.55
CA ILE A 146 4.50 1.96 -10.76
C ILE A 146 3.95 2.23 -12.17
N PRO A 147 3.96 1.26 -13.10
CA PRO A 147 4.61 -0.05 -13.05
C PRO A 147 6.13 0.03 -12.88
N ARG A 148 6.78 -1.15 -12.69
CA ARG A 148 8.23 -1.23 -12.50
C ARG A 148 9.02 -0.38 -13.49
N THR A 149 10.01 0.30 -12.98
CA THR A 149 10.87 1.22 -13.74
C THR A 149 12.29 0.70 -13.94
N SER A 150 13.00 1.26 -14.91
CA SER A 150 14.46 1.11 -15.07
C SER A 150 15.27 2.17 -14.31
N ARG A 151 14.60 3.12 -13.62
CA ARG A 151 15.26 4.18 -12.83
C ARG A 151 15.91 3.65 -11.57
N SER A 152 16.91 4.36 -11.09
CA SER A 152 17.48 4.21 -9.73
C SER A 152 16.70 5.08 -8.72
N ARG A 153 16.93 4.87 -7.40
CA ARG A 153 16.39 5.77 -6.36
C ARG A 153 16.94 7.19 -6.48
N THR A 154 18.19 7.33 -6.88
CA THR A 154 18.80 8.64 -7.16
C THR A 154 18.05 9.37 -8.27
N ASP A 155 17.62 8.67 -9.33
CA ASP A 155 16.81 9.27 -10.40
C ASP A 155 15.44 9.73 -9.86
N ILE A 156 14.82 8.97 -8.94
CA ILE A 156 13.57 9.36 -8.28
C ILE A 156 13.78 10.63 -7.43
N VAL A 157 14.84 10.69 -6.63
CA VAL A 157 15.19 11.90 -5.84
C VAL A 157 15.37 13.11 -6.76
N HIS A 158 15.98 12.92 -7.93
CA HIS A 158 16.16 13.99 -8.91
C HIS A 158 14.86 14.41 -9.60
N ALA A 159 13.93 13.47 -9.84
CA ALA A 159 12.66 13.74 -10.51
C ALA A 159 11.72 14.67 -9.70
N LEU A 160 11.82 14.63 -8.37
CA LEU A 160 10.98 15.42 -7.45
C LEU A 160 10.96 16.92 -7.77
N ARG A 161 12.06 17.48 -8.29
CA ARG A 161 12.16 18.90 -8.68
C ARG A 161 11.19 19.29 -9.79
N GLY A 162 10.76 18.33 -10.60
CA GLY A 162 9.81 18.53 -11.70
C GLY A 162 8.35 18.39 -11.26
N ILE A 163 8.05 17.76 -10.12
CA ILE A 163 6.70 17.50 -9.65
C ILE A 163 6.15 18.75 -8.96
N LYS A 164 5.11 19.35 -9.54
CA LYS A 164 4.47 20.54 -8.97
C LYS A 164 3.63 20.16 -7.75
N PRO A 165 3.66 20.98 -6.68
CA PRO A 165 2.80 20.75 -5.53
C PRO A 165 1.33 21.00 -5.88
N ALA A 166 0.43 20.21 -5.30
CA ALA A 166 -1.02 20.39 -5.36
C ALA A 166 -1.52 21.34 -4.26
N THR A 167 -0.81 21.43 -3.13
CA THR A 167 -1.15 22.27 -1.98
C THR A 167 0.10 22.90 -1.39
N SER A 168 -0.07 23.78 -0.41
CA SER A 168 1.06 24.33 0.35
C SER A 168 1.72 23.26 1.24
N PHE A 169 3.02 23.39 1.44
CA PHE A 169 3.80 22.55 2.33
C PHE A 169 3.20 22.50 3.75
N ARG A 170 3.03 21.32 4.31
CA ARG A 170 2.45 21.05 5.64
C ARG A 170 1.01 21.52 5.84
N SER A 171 0.28 21.88 4.75
CA SER A 171 -1.09 22.40 4.88
C SER A 171 -2.18 21.32 4.99
N GLY A 172 -1.86 20.07 4.69
CA GLY A 172 -2.83 18.97 4.71
C GLY A 172 -2.19 17.61 4.44
N TYR A 173 -3.03 16.60 4.46
CA TYR A 173 -2.67 15.21 4.20
C TYR A 173 -2.97 14.85 2.74
N ALA A 174 -1.98 14.36 2.03
CA ALA A 174 -2.13 13.70 0.73
C ALA A 174 -1.12 12.55 0.65
N TYR A 175 -1.63 11.32 0.60
CA TYR A 175 -0.80 10.12 0.61
C TYR A 175 0.14 10.09 -0.60
N ASP A 176 1.43 10.02 -0.36
CA ASP A 176 2.46 9.88 -1.37
C ASP A 176 3.40 8.70 -1.06
N ASN A 177 3.79 7.94 -2.07
CA ASN A 177 4.73 6.84 -1.92
C ASN A 177 6.18 7.29 -2.16
N ILE A 178 6.36 8.30 -3.00
CA ILE A 178 7.67 8.71 -3.49
C ILE A 178 8.60 9.19 -2.38
N LEU A 179 8.09 9.84 -1.34
CA LEU A 179 8.92 10.30 -0.23
C LEU A 179 9.39 9.17 0.69
N TYR A 180 8.70 8.02 0.71
CA TYR A 180 9.23 6.82 1.34
C TYR A 180 10.41 6.22 0.56
N ILE A 181 10.46 6.39 -0.77
CA ILE A 181 11.63 6.03 -1.58
C ILE A 181 12.81 6.93 -1.21
N VAL A 182 12.58 8.24 -1.04
CA VAL A 182 13.59 9.19 -0.54
C VAL A 182 14.06 8.82 0.87
N ALA A 183 13.14 8.42 1.75
CA ALA A 183 13.48 7.93 3.10
C ALA A 183 14.38 6.69 3.04
N GLY A 184 14.13 5.77 2.11
CA GLY A 184 15.01 4.61 1.87
C GLY A 184 16.41 5.01 1.37
N GLU A 185 16.49 5.99 0.47
CA GLU A 185 17.78 6.54 0.03
C GLU A 185 18.52 7.25 1.18
N LEU A 186 17.79 7.95 2.04
CA LEU A 186 18.33 8.56 3.26
C LEU A 186 18.94 7.51 4.20
N VAL A 187 18.24 6.39 4.44
CA VAL A 187 18.77 5.26 5.21
C VAL A 187 20.07 4.75 4.59
N THR A 188 20.09 4.56 3.27
CA THR A 188 21.29 4.12 2.54
C THR A 188 22.45 5.08 2.75
N ARG A 189 22.22 6.38 2.60
CA ARG A 189 23.27 7.41 2.70
C ARG A 189 23.83 7.52 4.12
N VAL A 190 22.97 7.54 5.13
CA VAL A 190 23.37 7.73 6.53
C VAL A 190 23.99 6.47 7.13
N SER A 191 23.48 5.30 6.77
CA SER A 191 24.02 4.02 7.27
C SER A 191 25.28 3.56 6.56
N GLY A 192 25.52 4.01 5.32
CA GLY A 192 26.60 3.57 4.46
C GLY A 192 26.38 2.20 3.81
N GLN A 193 25.16 1.66 3.87
CA GLN A 193 24.80 0.38 3.25
C GLN A 193 23.43 0.47 2.57
N PRO A 194 23.13 -0.36 1.55
CA PRO A 194 21.82 -0.38 0.92
C PRO A 194 20.68 -0.54 1.94
N TRP A 195 19.56 0.14 1.73
CA TRP A 195 18.38 0.06 2.61
C TRP A 195 17.95 -1.39 2.86
N GLU A 196 18.01 -2.24 1.85
CA GLU A 196 17.67 -3.66 1.92
C GLU A 196 18.54 -4.42 2.91
N ASP A 197 19.83 -4.17 2.85
CA ASP A 197 20.82 -4.81 3.75
C ASP A 197 20.67 -4.28 5.17
N PHE A 198 20.40 -2.98 5.33
CA PHE A 198 20.12 -2.39 6.63
C PHE A 198 18.89 -3.02 7.28
N VAL A 199 17.76 -3.12 6.54
CA VAL A 199 16.52 -3.73 7.03
C VAL A 199 16.74 -5.19 7.41
N ARG A 200 17.43 -5.96 6.55
CA ARG A 200 17.75 -7.36 6.82
C ARG A 200 18.59 -7.51 8.09
N ALA A 201 19.65 -6.71 8.24
CA ALA A 201 20.59 -6.82 9.35
C ALA A 201 20.04 -6.27 10.67
N ARG A 202 19.36 -5.12 10.63
CA ARG A 202 18.96 -4.38 11.82
C ARG A 202 17.52 -4.67 12.28
N ILE A 203 16.67 -5.25 11.41
CA ILE A 203 15.26 -5.51 11.72
C ILE A 203 14.96 -7.01 11.59
N PHE A 204 15.09 -7.60 10.41
CA PHE A 204 14.63 -8.98 10.20
C PHE A 204 15.44 -9.99 11.02
N LYS A 205 16.76 -9.89 10.98
CA LYS A 205 17.65 -10.82 11.70
C LYS A 205 17.45 -10.78 13.22
N PRO A 206 17.41 -9.62 13.90
CA PRO A 206 17.18 -9.56 15.35
C PRO A 206 15.79 -10.11 15.75
N LEU A 207 14.78 -9.95 14.90
CA LEU A 207 13.44 -10.47 15.15
C LEU A 207 13.29 -11.96 14.79
N GLY A 208 14.31 -12.59 14.18
CA GLY A 208 14.22 -13.95 13.68
C GLY A 208 13.16 -14.12 12.57
N MET A 209 12.94 -13.07 11.76
CA MET A 209 12.05 -13.11 10.59
C MET A 209 12.78 -13.83 9.45
N THR A 210 12.69 -15.15 9.44
CA THR A 210 13.54 -16.02 8.60
C THR A 210 13.05 -16.15 7.15
N THR A 211 11.80 -15.81 6.87
CA THR A 211 11.23 -15.84 5.52
C THR A 211 11.11 -14.44 4.90
N ALA A 212 11.28 -13.39 5.72
CA ALA A 212 11.15 -12.02 5.26
C ALA A 212 12.29 -11.65 4.31
N VAL A 213 11.91 -11.03 3.19
CA VAL A 213 12.84 -10.55 2.17
C VAL A 213 12.62 -9.06 1.91
N SER A 214 13.74 -8.33 1.81
CA SER A 214 13.78 -6.89 1.51
C SER A 214 14.25 -6.60 0.09
N ASP A 215 14.68 -7.62 -0.63
CA ASP A 215 15.19 -7.55 -1.99
C ASP A 215 14.29 -8.36 -2.93
N GLU A 216 13.95 -7.79 -4.05
CA GLU A 216 13.11 -8.43 -5.05
C GLU A 216 13.73 -9.71 -5.64
N LYS A 217 15.06 -9.73 -5.83
CA LYS A 217 15.78 -10.90 -6.30
C LYS A 217 15.60 -12.08 -5.33
N ASP A 218 15.68 -11.84 -4.02
CA ASP A 218 15.50 -12.87 -3.00
C ASP A 218 14.04 -13.35 -2.98
N ARG A 219 13.07 -12.44 -3.20
CA ARG A 219 11.67 -12.82 -3.35
C ARG A 219 11.49 -13.83 -4.48
N PHE A 220 12.02 -13.57 -5.66
CA PHE A 220 11.88 -14.49 -6.81
C PHE A 220 12.69 -15.77 -6.67
N ALA A 221 13.78 -15.76 -5.88
CA ALA A 221 14.51 -16.97 -5.52
C ALA A 221 13.73 -17.86 -4.52
N THR A 222 12.77 -17.30 -3.77
CA THR A 222 11.98 -18.04 -2.79
C THR A 222 10.87 -18.84 -3.49
N ALA A 223 10.93 -20.17 -3.41
CA ALA A 223 9.93 -21.04 -4.02
C ALA A 223 8.56 -20.98 -3.30
N ASN A 224 8.56 -20.74 -1.97
CA ASN A 224 7.35 -20.64 -1.16
C ASN A 224 6.79 -19.21 -1.16
N ARG A 225 6.34 -18.73 -2.33
CA ARG A 225 5.72 -17.42 -2.52
C ARG A 225 4.39 -17.53 -3.24
N VAL A 226 3.53 -16.56 -3.04
CA VAL A 226 2.25 -16.46 -3.75
C VAL A 226 2.43 -15.83 -5.14
N GLN A 227 1.54 -16.19 -6.06
CA GLN A 227 1.30 -15.43 -7.28
C GLN A 227 0.12 -14.47 -7.11
N PRO A 228 0.18 -13.28 -7.73
CA PRO A 228 -0.90 -12.31 -7.66
C PRO A 228 -2.08 -12.70 -8.56
N HIS A 229 -3.29 -12.32 -8.15
CA HIS A 229 -4.52 -12.51 -8.91
C HIS A 229 -5.37 -11.25 -8.89
N ALA A 230 -6.10 -11.02 -9.98
CA ALA A 230 -7.08 -9.94 -10.06
C ALA A 230 -8.25 -10.33 -10.98
N ARG A 231 -9.33 -9.58 -10.85
CA ARG A 231 -10.47 -9.65 -11.75
C ARG A 231 -10.29 -8.57 -12.83
N LEU A 232 -9.97 -9.01 -14.05
CA LEU A 232 -9.70 -8.12 -15.19
C LEU A 232 -10.82 -8.26 -16.21
N ASP A 233 -11.88 -7.47 -16.07
CA ASP A 233 -12.88 -7.26 -17.11
C ASP A 233 -12.46 -6.04 -17.96
N SER A 234 -12.67 -6.11 -19.27
CA SER A 234 -12.31 -5.03 -20.20
C SER A 234 -13.00 -3.69 -19.91
N ARG A 235 -14.11 -3.71 -19.17
CA ARG A 235 -14.89 -2.52 -18.79
C ARG A 235 -14.36 -1.89 -17.51
N LEU A 236 -14.10 -2.73 -16.49
CA LEU A 236 -13.74 -2.23 -15.16
C LEU A 236 -12.99 -3.32 -14.38
N ARG A 237 -11.82 -2.98 -13.83
CA ARG A 237 -11.08 -3.83 -12.90
C ARG A 237 -11.92 -4.13 -11.65
N GLY A 238 -11.87 -5.35 -11.16
CA GLY A 238 -12.68 -5.84 -10.04
C GLY A 238 -13.92 -6.64 -10.48
N LEU A 239 -14.20 -6.70 -11.78
CA LEU A 239 -15.28 -7.51 -12.37
C LEU A 239 -14.73 -8.77 -13.06
N GLY A 240 -15.61 -9.77 -13.23
CA GLY A 240 -15.30 -11.03 -13.90
C GLY A 240 -14.65 -12.06 -12.98
N PRO A 241 -14.13 -13.16 -13.54
CA PRO A 241 -13.47 -14.22 -12.78
C PRO A 241 -12.07 -13.78 -12.35
N GLN A 242 -11.56 -14.43 -11.29
CA GLN A 242 -10.15 -14.30 -10.90
C GLN A 242 -9.23 -14.80 -12.01
N GLN A 243 -8.17 -14.05 -12.26
CA GLN A 243 -7.13 -14.38 -13.23
C GLN A 243 -5.77 -14.29 -12.57
N VAL A 244 -4.88 -15.22 -12.92
CA VAL A 244 -3.47 -15.15 -12.51
C VAL A 244 -2.83 -13.99 -13.25
N LEU A 245 -2.25 -13.04 -12.53
CA LEU A 245 -1.47 -11.97 -13.14
C LEU A 245 -0.07 -12.48 -13.51
N PRO A 246 0.55 -11.91 -14.57
CA PRO A 246 1.97 -12.12 -14.79
C PRO A 246 2.75 -11.83 -13.51
N GLU A 247 3.70 -12.70 -13.18
CA GLU A 247 4.54 -12.48 -12.02
C GLU A 247 5.46 -11.30 -12.32
N ARG A 248 5.12 -10.17 -11.75
CA ARG A 248 5.90 -8.95 -11.86
C ARG A 248 6.91 -8.89 -10.73
N GLU A 249 7.93 -8.12 -10.96
CA GLU A 249 8.93 -7.83 -9.96
C GLU A 249 8.41 -6.77 -8.94
N GLY A 250 7.12 -6.81 -8.61
CA GLY A 250 6.47 -5.93 -7.62
C GLY A 250 6.64 -4.44 -7.94
N LEU A 251 7.03 -3.65 -6.94
CA LEU A 251 7.36 -2.23 -7.10
C LEU A 251 8.80 -2.01 -7.60
N GLY A 252 9.53 -3.09 -7.89
CA GLY A 252 10.96 -3.06 -8.18
C GLY A 252 11.80 -2.72 -6.94
N GLN A 253 13.11 -2.87 -7.08
CA GLN A 253 14.08 -2.50 -6.03
C GLN A 253 13.92 -1.02 -5.62
N VAL A 254 13.55 -0.17 -6.55
CA VAL A 254 13.37 1.27 -6.33
C VAL A 254 12.26 1.55 -5.33
N GLY A 255 11.09 0.94 -5.53
CA GLY A 255 9.91 1.13 -4.70
C GLY A 255 9.92 0.37 -3.37
N ALA A 256 10.95 -0.44 -3.10
CA ALA A 256 10.99 -1.30 -1.92
C ALA A 256 10.74 -0.57 -0.59
N PRO A 257 11.30 0.63 -0.33
CA PRO A 257 11.02 1.36 0.92
C PRO A 257 9.56 1.80 1.09
N ALA A 258 8.80 1.94 0.00
CA ALA A 258 7.39 2.31 0.03
C ALA A 258 6.45 1.10 0.19
N GLY A 259 6.94 -0.15 -0.09
CA GLY A 259 6.06 -1.33 0.02
C GLY A 259 6.55 -2.60 -0.68
N GLY A 260 7.82 -2.68 -1.08
CA GLY A 260 8.34 -3.83 -1.84
C GLY A 260 8.86 -5.00 -1.00
N LEU A 261 8.65 -5.01 0.31
CA LEU A 261 8.98 -6.13 1.17
C LEU A 261 8.06 -7.33 0.93
N SER A 262 8.51 -8.52 1.32
CA SER A 262 7.65 -9.71 1.39
C SER A 262 7.96 -10.52 2.65
N TRP A 263 6.94 -11.07 3.27
CA TRP A 263 7.08 -11.92 4.46
C TRP A 263 5.90 -12.88 4.63
N SER A 264 6.06 -13.85 5.51
CA SER A 264 5.06 -14.85 5.84
C SER A 264 4.17 -14.42 7.02
N ALA A 265 3.11 -15.20 7.28
CA ALA A 265 2.27 -15.02 8.47
C ALA A 265 3.09 -15.06 9.77
N LYS A 266 4.06 -15.96 9.88
CA LYS A 266 4.92 -16.07 11.07
C LYS A 266 5.75 -14.81 11.27
N ASP A 267 6.33 -14.28 10.19
CA ASP A 267 7.17 -13.10 10.28
C ASP A 267 6.34 -11.84 10.50
N PHE A 268 5.14 -11.77 9.93
CA PHE A 268 4.23 -10.67 10.24
C PHE A 268 3.83 -10.67 11.73
N ALA A 269 3.60 -11.85 12.31
CA ALA A 269 3.33 -11.94 13.75
C ALA A 269 4.52 -11.45 14.59
N ARG A 270 5.77 -11.79 14.24
CA ARG A 270 6.98 -11.27 14.91
C ARG A 270 7.10 -9.76 14.80
N TRP A 271 6.78 -9.20 13.63
CA TRP A 271 6.72 -7.76 13.43
C TRP A 271 5.66 -7.11 14.34
N MET A 272 4.46 -7.68 14.45
CA MET A 272 3.43 -7.18 15.36
C MET A 272 3.85 -7.27 16.84
N GLN A 273 4.55 -8.35 17.24
CA GLN A 273 5.04 -8.49 18.61
C GLN A 273 5.98 -7.35 19.01
N VAL A 274 6.99 -7.01 18.18
CA VAL A 274 7.92 -5.91 18.50
C VAL A 274 7.23 -4.56 18.49
N GLN A 275 6.24 -4.35 17.62
CA GLN A 275 5.44 -3.13 17.62
C GLN A 275 4.67 -2.97 18.92
N LEU A 276 3.91 -3.99 19.35
CA LEU A 276 3.15 -3.99 20.60
C LEU A 276 4.03 -3.89 21.84
N ALA A 277 5.26 -4.42 21.76
CA ALA A 277 6.28 -4.30 22.81
C ALA A 277 7.07 -2.97 22.76
N LEU A 278 6.60 -2.00 21.93
CA LEU A 278 7.22 -0.68 21.78
C LEU A 278 8.72 -0.74 21.47
N GLY A 279 9.12 -1.66 20.59
CA GLY A 279 10.50 -1.83 20.13
C GLY A 279 11.30 -2.91 20.86
N ALA A 280 10.81 -3.47 21.98
CA ALA A 280 11.50 -4.57 22.66
C ALA A 280 11.40 -5.86 21.84
N VAL A 281 12.53 -6.57 21.69
CA VAL A 281 12.61 -7.83 20.95
C VAL A 281 12.07 -8.96 21.81
N PRO A 282 11.01 -9.67 21.40
CA PRO A 282 10.47 -10.79 22.16
C PRO A 282 11.51 -11.89 22.38
N GLY A 283 11.72 -12.29 23.65
CA GLY A 283 12.74 -13.29 24.01
C GLY A 283 14.20 -12.84 23.91
N GLY A 284 14.45 -11.55 23.72
CA GLY A 284 15.77 -11.00 23.47
C GLY A 284 16.47 -10.42 24.72
N ASP A 285 16.20 -10.91 25.93
CA ASP A 285 16.88 -10.54 27.17
C ASP A 285 17.08 -9.01 27.37
N GLY A 286 16.04 -8.23 27.07
CA GLY A 286 16.04 -6.78 27.15
C GLY A 286 16.54 -6.06 25.87
N ALA A 287 16.91 -6.79 24.81
CA ALA A 287 17.26 -6.18 23.53
C ALA A 287 16.10 -5.43 22.91
N ARG A 288 16.40 -4.35 22.21
CA ARG A 288 15.42 -3.51 21.51
C ARG A 288 15.89 -3.23 20.09
N LEU A 289 14.95 -3.13 19.14
CA LEU A 289 15.25 -2.62 17.80
C LEU A 289 15.43 -1.11 17.81
N TYR A 290 14.57 -0.43 18.55
CA TYR A 290 14.55 1.03 18.75
C TYR A 290 13.99 1.33 20.14
N SER A 291 14.20 2.56 20.61
CA SER A 291 13.74 3.01 21.93
C SER A 291 12.22 3.06 22.03
N GLU A 292 11.70 3.03 23.25
CA GLU A 292 10.28 3.25 23.48
C GLU A 292 9.85 4.65 23.04
N ALA A 293 10.72 5.64 23.17
CA ALA A 293 10.46 6.99 22.68
C ALA A 293 10.24 7.02 21.17
N SER A 294 11.10 6.35 20.39
CA SER A 294 10.94 6.20 18.95
C SER A 294 9.68 5.42 18.56
N ALA A 295 9.34 4.36 19.31
CA ALA A 295 8.09 3.62 19.10
C ALA A 295 6.86 4.52 19.29
N ARG A 296 6.83 5.30 20.37
CA ARG A 296 5.72 6.23 20.66
C ARG A 296 5.65 7.35 19.62
N ALA A 297 6.78 7.87 19.15
CA ALA A 297 6.83 8.88 18.09
C ALA A 297 6.19 8.36 16.79
N MET A 298 6.46 7.09 16.40
CA MET A 298 5.85 6.49 15.22
C MET A 298 4.32 6.39 15.32
N TRP A 299 3.76 6.21 16.52
CA TRP A 299 2.32 6.08 16.76
C TRP A 299 1.63 7.37 17.20
N THR A 300 2.36 8.48 17.22
CA THR A 300 1.79 9.79 17.53
C THR A 300 1.21 10.40 16.25
N PRO A 301 -0.11 10.69 16.18
CA PRO A 301 -0.69 11.40 15.05
C PRO A 301 -0.07 12.79 14.93
N GLN A 302 0.60 13.07 13.82
CA GLN A 302 1.25 14.36 13.56
C GLN A 302 0.56 15.16 12.45
N VAL A 303 -0.24 14.48 11.64
CA VAL A 303 -1.04 15.09 10.58
C VAL A 303 -2.48 14.57 10.71
N PRO A 304 -3.48 15.46 10.84
CA PRO A 304 -4.88 15.06 10.76
C PRO A 304 -5.19 14.48 9.37
N VAL A 305 -5.85 13.33 9.33
CA VAL A 305 -6.37 12.74 8.10
C VAL A 305 -7.85 13.10 7.99
N PRO A 306 -8.29 13.75 6.90
CA PRO A 306 -9.70 14.11 6.72
C PRO A 306 -10.61 12.88 6.78
N ILE A 307 -11.59 12.91 7.68
CA ILE A 307 -12.57 11.85 7.83
C ILE A 307 -13.67 12.03 6.79
N ARG A 308 -13.86 11.02 5.96
CA ARG A 308 -15.02 10.89 5.08
C ARG A 308 -15.88 9.76 5.62
N PRO A 309 -17.17 10.03 5.96
CA PRO A 309 -18.05 8.98 6.43
C PRO A 309 -18.13 7.83 5.42
N PHE A 310 -17.98 6.61 5.90
CA PHE A 310 -18.22 5.45 5.07
C PHE A 310 -19.73 5.31 4.82
N PRO A 311 -20.14 4.89 3.61
CA PRO A 311 -21.55 4.66 3.31
C PRO A 311 -22.07 3.41 4.04
N ALA A 312 -23.38 3.30 4.19
CA ALA A 312 -23.98 2.01 4.49
C ALA A 312 -23.56 1.00 3.38
N PRO A 313 -23.31 -0.27 3.69
CA PRO A 313 -23.50 -0.93 4.97
C PRO A 313 -22.29 -0.90 5.91
N ILE A 314 -21.20 -0.19 5.59
CA ILE A 314 -19.96 -0.15 6.37
C ILE A 314 -19.77 1.14 7.17
N SER A 315 -20.84 1.90 7.43
CA SER A 315 -20.76 3.20 8.14
C SER A 315 -20.16 3.12 9.56
N ASP A 316 -20.33 1.99 10.24
CA ASP A 316 -19.89 1.78 11.62
C ASP A 316 -18.36 1.77 11.80
N ILE A 317 -17.61 1.62 10.70
CA ILE A 317 -16.15 1.74 10.72
C ILE A 317 -15.66 3.18 10.55
N THR A 318 -16.57 4.15 10.39
CA THR A 318 -16.19 5.56 10.30
C THR A 318 -15.57 6.02 11.61
N PRO A 319 -14.29 6.42 11.64
CA PRO A 319 -13.65 6.83 12.87
C PRO A 319 -14.16 8.20 13.33
N GLN A 320 -14.07 8.49 14.62
CA GLN A 320 -14.34 9.81 15.20
C GLN A 320 -13.09 10.71 15.14
N PHE A 321 -11.90 10.13 15.16
CA PHE A 321 -10.64 10.82 14.90
C PHE A 321 -9.75 9.99 13.96
N SER A 322 -8.93 10.66 13.17
CA SER A 322 -7.97 10.02 12.29
C SER A 322 -6.75 10.92 12.09
N GLY A 323 -5.57 10.34 12.18
CA GLY A 323 -4.31 11.00 11.91
C GLY A 323 -3.25 10.03 11.41
N TYR A 324 -2.14 10.56 10.95
CA TYR A 324 -1.02 9.78 10.45
C TYR A 324 0.25 10.08 11.25
N GLY A 325 0.93 9.02 11.66
CA GLY A 325 2.25 9.04 12.27
C GLY A 325 3.34 8.57 11.30
N TYR A 326 4.45 8.03 11.81
CA TYR A 326 5.51 7.53 10.94
C TYR A 326 5.21 6.10 10.47
N GLY A 327 4.65 5.99 9.26
CA GLY A 327 4.29 4.72 8.64
C GLY A 327 3.02 4.06 9.20
N TRP A 328 2.22 4.79 9.96
CA TRP A 328 1.01 4.28 10.61
C TRP A 328 -0.15 5.28 10.57
N SER A 329 -1.33 4.80 10.21
CA SER A 329 -2.59 5.48 10.50
C SER A 329 -2.99 5.21 11.94
N VAL A 330 -3.37 6.26 12.66
CA VAL A 330 -3.84 6.18 14.06
C VAL A 330 -5.24 6.77 14.11
N GLN A 331 -6.20 5.94 14.48
CA GLN A 331 -7.61 6.33 14.52
C GLN A 331 -8.34 5.54 15.61
N ASP A 332 -9.62 5.75 15.75
CA ASP A 332 -10.45 4.86 16.56
C ASP A 332 -11.28 3.89 15.70
N TYR A 333 -11.57 2.75 16.27
CA TYR A 333 -12.61 1.84 15.83
C TYR A 333 -13.64 1.72 16.93
N ARG A 334 -14.81 2.34 16.73
CA ARG A 334 -15.92 2.34 17.70
C ARG A 334 -15.46 2.79 19.11
N GLY A 335 -14.63 3.86 19.14
CA GLY A 335 -14.08 4.46 20.36
C GLY A 335 -12.80 3.80 20.92
N VAL A 336 -12.33 2.70 20.35
CA VAL A 336 -11.07 2.04 20.74
C VAL A 336 -9.95 2.48 19.81
N LYS A 337 -8.84 2.97 20.38
CA LYS A 337 -7.66 3.38 19.59
C LYS A 337 -7.07 2.20 18.84
N VAL A 338 -6.90 2.38 17.53
CA VAL A 338 -6.20 1.43 16.66
C VAL A 338 -5.06 2.10 15.91
N VAL A 339 -3.98 1.34 15.71
CA VAL A 339 -2.82 1.71 14.88
C VAL A 339 -2.80 0.73 13.72
N GLN A 340 -2.98 1.20 12.50
CA GLN A 340 -3.20 0.32 11.36
C GLN A 340 -2.53 0.79 10.09
N HIS A 341 -2.37 -0.11 9.13
CA HIS A 341 -2.03 0.23 7.75
C HIS A 341 -2.58 -0.83 6.78
N GLY A 342 -3.03 -0.37 5.63
CA GLY A 342 -3.32 -1.23 4.48
C GLY A 342 -2.12 -1.32 3.55
N GLY A 343 -2.04 -2.38 2.77
CA GLY A 343 -1.03 -2.54 1.72
C GLY A 343 -1.66 -3.11 0.46
N ALA A 344 -1.24 -2.62 -0.68
CA ALA A 344 -1.63 -3.15 -1.98
C ALA A 344 -0.42 -3.13 -2.91
N VAL A 345 -0.24 -4.20 -3.64
CA VAL A 345 0.57 -4.31 -4.84
C VAL A 345 -0.19 -5.19 -5.81
N PHE A 346 0.01 -5.01 -7.10
CA PHE A 346 -0.74 -5.71 -8.16
C PHE A 346 -1.16 -7.15 -7.80
N GLY A 347 -2.46 -7.32 -7.54
CA GLY A 347 -3.06 -8.63 -7.25
C GLY A 347 -2.79 -9.20 -5.85
N VAL A 348 -2.26 -8.41 -4.92
CA VAL A 348 -2.01 -8.80 -3.54
C VAL A 348 -2.41 -7.68 -2.59
N LEU A 349 -3.16 -8.00 -1.56
CA LEU A 349 -3.52 -7.04 -0.51
C LEU A 349 -2.99 -7.51 0.85
N ALA A 350 -2.69 -6.55 1.71
CA ALA A 350 -2.34 -6.76 3.10
C ALA A 350 -3.06 -5.77 4.02
N PHE A 351 -3.32 -6.18 5.23
CA PHE A 351 -3.89 -5.33 6.27
C PHE A 351 -3.28 -5.70 7.62
N VAL A 352 -2.92 -4.69 8.39
CA VAL A 352 -2.47 -4.86 9.78
C VAL A 352 -3.19 -3.86 10.66
N VAL A 353 -3.66 -4.32 11.81
CA VAL A 353 -4.22 -3.49 12.86
C VAL A 353 -3.69 -3.93 14.22
N LEU A 354 -3.24 -2.96 14.99
CA LEU A 354 -2.79 -3.11 16.36
C LEU A 354 -3.78 -2.39 17.27
N VAL A 355 -4.13 -3.02 18.38
CA VAL A 355 -4.92 -2.44 19.47
C VAL A 355 -4.05 -2.42 20.71
N PRO A 356 -3.26 -1.35 20.94
CA PRO A 356 -2.26 -1.31 22.02
C PRO A 356 -2.85 -1.56 23.40
N GLU A 357 -4.02 -1.00 23.70
CA GLU A 357 -4.70 -1.15 25.00
C GLU A 357 -5.16 -2.58 25.30
N ARG A 358 -5.26 -3.41 24.27
CA ARG A 358 -5.64 -4.84 24.36
C ARG A 358 -4.46 -5.76 24.12
N ASN A 359 -3.25 -5.22 23.91
CA ASN A 359 -2.08 -5.98 23.50
C ASN A 359 -2.43 -7.00 22.40
N LEU A 360 -3.11 -6.50 21.35
CA LEU A 360 -3.66 -7.26 20.24
C LEU A 360 -3.07 -6.76 18.91
N GLY A 361 -2.65 -7.68 18.07
CA GLY A 361 -2.27 -7.44 16.68
C GLY A 361 -2.95 -8.46 15.77
N ILE A 362 -3.52 -7.99 14.68
CA ILE A 362 -4.17 -8.80 13.65
C ILE A 362 -3.59 -8.39 12.31
N ALA A 363 -3.14 -9.37 11.50
CA ALA A 363 -2.69 -9.13 10.14
C ALA A 363 -3.27 -10.18 9.19
N LEU A 364 -3.69 -9.71 8.02
CA LEU A 364 -4.22 -10.53 6.94
C LEU A 364 -3.49 -10.17 5.64
N GLN A 365 -3.21 -11.17 4.83
CA GLN A 365 -2.61 -11.04 3.50
C GLN A 365 -3.38 -11.96 2.55
N ILE A 366 -3.73 -11.45 1.36
CA ILE A 366 -4.41 -12.24 0.32
C ILE A 366 -3.69 -12.07 -1.02
N ASN A 367 -3.67 -13.11 -1.82
CA ASN A 367 -3.12 -13.06 -3.17
C ASN A 367 -4.19 -12.73 -4.23
N ALA A 368 -5.09 -11.82 -3.88
CA ALA A 368 -6.15 -11.29 -4.73
C ALA A 368 -6.46 -9.84 -4.34
N GLU A 369 -7.33 -9.17 -5.11
CA GLU A 369 -7.74 -7.78 -4.84
C GLU A 369 -9.12 -7.68 -4.17
N ASP A 370 -9.61 -8.77 -3.60
CA ASP A 370 -10.92 -8.85 -2.94
C ASP A 370 -10.85 -8.28 -1.53
N VAL A 371 -10.84 -6.95 -1.44
CA VAL A 371 -10.74 -6.19 -0.18
C VAL A 371 -11.83 -6.56 0.81
N GLU A 372 -13.01 -6.97 0.33
CA GLU A 372 -14.16 -7.36 1.12
C GLU A 372 -13.90 -8.58 2.00
N VAL A 373 -13.16 -9.58 1.50
CA VAL A 373 -12.80 -10.76 2.29
C VAL A 373 -11.76 -10.41 3.33
N MET A 374 -10.70 -9.71 2.93
CA MET A 374 -9.61 -9.34 3.83
C MET A 374 -10.08 -8.40 4.95
N ARG A 375 -10.76 -7.30 4.58
CA ARG A 375 -11.25 -6.33 5.56
C ARG A 375 -12.38 -6.92 6.40
N GLY A 376 -13.31 -7.66 5.78
CA GLY A 376 -14.41 -8.29 6.48
C GLY A 376 -13.93 -9.20 7.61
N LEU A 377 -13.06 -10.16 7.30
CA LEU A 377 -12.47 -11.04 8.33
C LEU A 377 -11.66 -10.27 9.37
N GLY A 378 -10.94 -9.22 8.97
CA GLY A 378 -10.20 -8.36 9.90
C GLY A 378 -11.12 -7.67 10.92
N TYR A 379 -12.28 -7.15 10.48
CA TYR A 379 -13.24 -6.51 11.38
C TYR A 379 -14.05 -7.54 12.21
N GLU A 380 -14.34 -8.75 11.68
CA GLU A 380 -14.92 -9.83 12.47
C GLU A 380 -13.99 -10.23 13.65
N LEU A 381 -12.67 -10.30 13.40
CA LEU A 381 -11.69 -10.54 14.44
C LEU A 381 -11.61 -9.37 15.44
N LEU A 382 -11.64 -8.12 14.98
CA LEU A 382 -11.67 -6.95 15.87
C LEU A 382 -12.89 -6.98 16.78
N ASP A 383 -14.10 -7.23 16.24
CA ASP A 383 -15.32 -7.31 17.03
C ASP A 383 -15.22 -8.41 18.09
N HIS A 384 -14.70 -9.59 17.72
CA HIS A 384 -14.51 -10.71 18.65
C HIS A 384 -13.58 -10.33 19.82
N TYR A 385 -12.39 -9.79 19.52
CA TYR A 385 -11.41 -9.48 20.56
C TYR A 385 -11.75 -8.22 21.39
N LEU A 386 -12.58 -7.34 20.86
CA LEU A 386 -13.03 -6.14 21.56
C LEU A 386 -14.36 -6.35 22.29
N GLY A 387 -15.01 -7.51 22.08
CA GLY A 387 -16.30 -7.83 22.73
C GLY A 387 -17.48 -7.06 22.13
N PHE A 388 -17.39 -6.66 20.86
CA PHE A 388 -18.52 -6.09 20.15
C PHE A 388 -19.46 -7.21 19.63
N GLU A 389 -20.68 -6.83 19.32
CA GLU A 389 -21.66 -7.73 18.71
C GLU A 389 -21.12 -8.25 17.37
N ALA A 390 -21.23 -9.57 17.18
CA ALA A 390 -20.78 -10.24 15.96
C ALA A 390 -21.60 -9.77 14.76
N ARG A 391 -20.92 -9.43 13.68
CA ARG A 391 -21.50 -8.99 12.42
C ARG A 391 -20.82 -9.69 11.26
N ASP A 392 -21.56 -10.02 10.21
CA ASP A 392 -20.97 -10.48 8.94
C ASP A 392 -20.39 -9.29 8.18
N TRP A 393 -19.15 -8.96 8.48
CA TRP A 393 -18.43 -7.87 7.82
C TRP A 393 -18.04 -8.24 6.38
N VAL A 394 -17.86 -9.52 6.07
CA VAL A 394 -17.57 -9.96 4.69
C VAL A 394 -18.76 -9.63 3.79
N ASP A 395 -19.98 -9.88 4.22
CA ASP A 395 -21.20 -9.51 3.47
C ASP A 395 -21.36 -7.99 3.36
N ALA A 396 -21.14 -7.27 4.46
CA ALA A 396 -21.23 -5.81 4.48
C ALA A 396 -20.24 -5.16 3.48
N PHE A 397 -18.97 -5.56 3.50
CA PHE A 397 -17.98 -5.09 2.54
C PHE A 397 -18.25 -5.56 1.12
N SER A 398 -18.81 -6.76 0.93
CA SER A 398 -19.19 -7.27 -0.40
C SER A 398 -20.33 -6.44 -0.99
N THR A 399 -21.29 -6.02 -0.18
CA THR A 399 -22.38 -5.14 -0.61
C THR A 399 -21.84 -3.76 -1.00
N TRP A 400 -21.01 -3.16 -0.16
CA TRP A 400 -20.34 -1.90 -0.48
C TRP A 400 -19.52 -1.98 -1.78
N ASN A 401 -18.70 -3.03 -1.95
CA ASN A 401 -17.86 -3.16 -3.16
C ASN A 401 -18.72 -3.35 -4.43
N ARG A 402 -19.81 -4.09 -4.35
CA ARG A 402 -20.77 -4.25 -5.45
C ARG A 402 -21.39 -2.91 -5.87
N GLU A 403 -21.81 -2.09 -4.90
CA GLU A 403 -22.36 -0.75 -5.16
C GLU A 403 -21.30 0.17 -5.77
N ARG A 404 -20.07 0.13 -5.28
CA ARG A 404 -18.92 0.88 -5.82
C ARG A 404 -18.64 0.51 -7.27
N LEU A 405 -18.62 -0.78 -7.60
CA LEU A 405 -18.40 -1.26 -8.96
C LEU A 405 -19.58 -0.89 -9.89
N ALA A 406 -20.80 -0.98 -9.41
CA ALA A 406 -21.99 -0.56 -10.18
C ALA A 406 -21.95 0.94 -10.50
N GLY A 407 -21.60 1.79 -9.53
CA GLY A 407 -21.41 3.23 -9.74
C GLY A 407 -20.28 3.53 -10.74
N GLY A 408 -19.18 2.75 -10.70
CA GLY A 408 -18.10 2.85 -11.69
C GLY A 408 -18.57 2.52 -13.11
N LEU A 409 -19.37 1.47 -13.30
CA LEU A 409 -19.95 1.11 -14.60
C LEU A 409 -20.92 2.19 -15.11
N GLU A 410 -21.75 2.75 -14.24
CA GLU A 410 -22.67 3.84 -14.60
C GLU A 410 -21.89 5.07 -15.07
N ALA A 411 -20.85 5.48 -14.35
CA ALA A 411 -19.99 6.60 -14.73
C ALA A 411 -19.32 6.37 -16.10
N LEU A 412 -18.84 5.16 -16.37
CA LEU A 412 -18.29 4.80 -17.68
C LEU A 412 -19.34 4.85 -18.79
N ALA A 413 -20.56 4.38 -18.54
CA ALA A 413 -21.65 4.44 -19.51
C ALA A 413 -22.05 5.90 -19.82
N GLN A 414 -22.12 6.76 -18.81
CA GLN A 414 -22.39 8.19 -18.99
C GLN A 414 -21.29 8.87 -19.80
N ALA A 415 -20.00 8.59 -19.49
CA ALA A 415 -18.88 9.11 -20.27
C ALA A 415 -18.93 8.62 -21.74
N GLY A 416 -19.24 7.36 -21.96
CA GLY A 416 -19.40 6.79 -23.30
C GLY A 416 -20.54 7.41 -24.11
N SER A 417 -21.70 7.67 -23.47
CA SER A 417 -22.85 8.29 -24.14
C SER A 417 -22.61 9.77 -24.49
N ALA A 418 -21.75 10.45 -23.73
CA ALA A 418 -21.36 11.84 -24.00
C ALA A 418 -20.27 11.97 -25.08
N THR A 419 -19.73 10.87 -25.60
CA THR A 419 -18.66 10.87 -26.58
C THR A 419 -19.14 11.29 -27.95
N ALA A 420 -18.39 12.18 -28.61
CA ALA A 420 -18.62 12.59 -30.00
C ALA A 420 -18.11 11.50 -30.98
N ALA A 421 -18.81 10.35 -31.01
CA ALA A 421 -18.37 9.15 -31.75
C ALA A 421 -18.15 9.37 -33.26
N ALA A 422 -18.78 10.39 -33.86
CA ALA A 422 -18.59 10.78 -35.25
C ALA A 422 -17.39 11.72 -35.46
N SER A 423 -16.69 12.17 -34.40
CA SER A 423 -15.53 13.02 -34.50
C SER A 423 -14.35 12.30 -35.17
N ARG A 424 -13.44 13.06 -35.74
CA ARG A 424 -12.21 12.55 -36.32
C ARG A 424 -11.01 13.30 -35.74
N PRO A 425 -9.83 12.66 -35.69
CA PRO A 425 -8.60 13.36 -35.36
C PRO A 425 -8.35 14.53 -36.33
N SER A 426 -7.83 15.64 -35.82
CA SER A 426 -7.52 16.83 -36.65
C SER A 426 -6.34 16.59 -37.60
N LEU A 427 -5.44 15.66 -37.25
CA LEU A 427 -4.26 15.32 -38.02
C LEU A 427 -4.35 13.89 -38.55
N PRO A 428 -3.66 13.56 -39.65
CA PRO A 428 -3.34 12.17 -39.97
C PRO A 428 -2.49 11.56 -38.84
N LEU A 429 -2.53 10.24 -38.65
CA LEU A 429 -1.85 9.57 -37.53
C LEU A 429 -0.36 9.93 -37.43
N ALA A 430 0.33 10.03 -38.57
CA ALA A 430 1.73 10.47 -38.61
C ALA A 430 1.97 11.86 -37.95
N GLY A 431 0.95 12.73 -37.94
CA GLY A 431 1.06 14.07 -37.31
C GLY A 431 1.08 14.05 -35.79
N TYR A 432 0.71 12.94 -35.15
CA TYR A 432 0.80 12.74 -33.69
C TYR A 432 2.07 11.98 -33.30
N ALA A 433 2.77 11.37 -34.27
CA ALA A 433 4.00 10.64 -34.01
C ALA A 433 5.14 11.61 -33.65
N GLY A 434 5.96 11.22 -32.69
CA GLY A 434 7.10 12.04 -32.23
C GLY A 434 7.70 11.50 -30.93
N ASP A 435 8.81 12.12 -30.55
CA ASP A 435 9.39 11.98 -29.23
C ASP A 435 8.91 13.17 -28.37
N TYR A 436 8.41 12.86 -27.19
CA TYR A 436 7.86 13.81 -26.22
C TYR A 436 8.51 13.61 -24.88
N ALA A 437 8.53 14.62 -24.04
CA ALA A 437 9.09 14.54 -22.70
C ALA A 437 8.25 15.33 -21.70
N ASP A 438 8.10 14.78 -20.51
CA ASP A 438 7.57 15.44 -19.32
C ASP A 438 8.70 15.84 -18.39
N ALA A 439 8.52 16.91 -17.61
CA ALA A 439 9.56 17.50 -16.78
C ALA A 439 10.03 16.58 -15.63
N TRP A 440 9.13 15.75 -15.10
CA TRP A 440 9.47 14.83 -14.01
C TRP A 440 9.49 13.37 -14.45
N TYR A 441 8.58 13.00 -15.35
CA TYR A 441 8.54 11.61 -15.84
C TYR A 441 9.66 11.33 -16.86
N GLY A 442 9.94 12.26 -17.77
CA GLY A 442 10.93 12.10 -18.83
C GLY A 442 10.35 11.64 -20.17
N PRO A 443 11.11 10.88 -20.99
CA PRO A 443 10.78 10.65 -22.40
C PRO A 443 9.68 9.60 -22.61
N VAL A 444 8.79 9.93 -23.57
CA VAL A 444 7.77 9.02 -24.15
C VAL A 444 7.87 9.12 -25.68
N ARG A 445 7.73 8.00 -26.35
CA ARG A 445 7.68 7.93 -27.81
C ARG A 445 6.30 7.54 -28.30
N ILE A 446 5.80 8.25 -29.30
CA ILE A 446 4.59 7.89 -30.04
C ILE A 446 5.00 7.63 -31.49
N ALA A 447 4.63 6.48 -32.04
CA ALA A 447 4.98 6.07 -33.40
C ALA A 447 3.77 5.50 -34.11
N GLU A 448 3.64 5.80 -35.41
CA GLU A 448 2.67 5.10 -36.25
C GLU A 448 3.24 3.75 -36.68
N GLN A 449 2.49 2.69 -36.39
CA GLN A 449 2.85 1.31 -36.74
C GLN A 449 1.60 0.56 -37.21
N ALA A 450 1.65 -0.03 -38.40
CA ALA A 450 0.56 -0.83 -38.96
C ALA A 450 -0.82 -0.13 -38.98
N GLY A 451 -0.84 1.19 -39.21
CA GLY A 451 -2.07 1.99 -39.25
C GLY A 451 -2.67 2.35 -37.90
N ALA A 452 -1.92 2.22 -36.84
CA ALA A 452 -2.29 2.65 -35.48
C ALA A 452 -1.15 3.42 -34.82
N LEU A 453 -1.48 4.25 -33.82
CA LEU A 453 -0.46 4.87 -32.98
C LEU A 453 -0.07 3.93 -31.85
N ARG A 454 1.22 3.82 -31.60
CA ARG A 454 1.82 3.11 -30.47
C ARG A 454 2.48 4.13 -29.53
N ILE A 455 2.22 4.00 -28.22
CA ILE A 455 2.85 4.79 -27.18
C ILE A 455 3.80 3.91 -26.37
N ASP A 456 4.99 4.42 -26.07
CA ASP A 456 6.05 3.74 -25.32
C ASP A 456 6.62 4.68 -24.25
N PHE A 457 6.38 4.33 -22.99
CA PHE A 457 6.94 5.00 -21.81
C PHE A 457 8.35 4.48 -21.53
N ARG A 458 9.32 5.00 -22.24
CA ARG A 458 10.72 4.55 -22.39
C ARG A 458 11.41 4.06 -21.13
N GLN A 459 11.07 4.60 -19.95
CA GLN A 459 11.70 4.25 -18.67
C GLN A 459 10.86 3.32 -17.81
N THR A 460 9.69 2.91 -18.29
CA THR A 460 8.80 1.94 -17.64
C THR A 460 8.61 0.74 -18.57
N PRO A 461 9.52 -0.26 -18.51
CA PRO A 461 9.41 -1.46 -19.35
C PRO A 461 8.04 -2.12 -19.18
N GLY A 462 7.38 -2.44 -20.29
CA GLY A 462 6.03 -3.00 -20.29
C GLY A 462 4.89 -1.96 -20.34
N MET A 463 5.17 -0.68 -20.16
CA MET A 463 4.19 0.38 -20.38
C MET A 463 4.24 0.84 -21.84
N VAL A 464 3.88 -0.10 -22.72
CA VAL A 464 3.75 0.07 -24.17
C VAL A 464 2.33 -0.30 -24.54
N GLY A 465 1.70 0.46 -25.44
CA GLY A 465 0.31 0.22 -25.78
C GLY A 465 -0.10 0.83 -27.12
N THR A 466 -1.33 0.54 -27.53
CA THR A 466 -1.97 1.08 -28.72
C THR A 466 -2.88 2.24 -28.35
N LEU A 467 -2.77 3.35 -29.07
CA LEU A 467 -3.66 4.50 -28.95
C LEU A 467 -4.83 4.32 -29.94
N ARG A 468 -6.02 4.04 -29.41
CA ARG A 468 -7.25 3.95 -30.20
C ARG A 468 -7.98 5.29 -30.15
N HIS A 469 -8.40 5.79 -31.31
CA HIS A 469 -9.15 7.03 -31.37
C HIS A 469 -10.41 6.96 -30.47
N TRP A 470 -10.59 7.96 -29.62
CA TRP A 470 -11.73 8.11 -28.73
C TRP A 470 -12.68 9.21 -29.21
N GLN A 471 -12.22 10.42 -29.27
CA GLN A 471 -12.94 11.58 -29.82
C GLN A 471 -11.98 12.75 -30.08
N TYR A 472 -12.22 13.54 -31.11
CA TYR A 472 -11.37 14.66 -31.49
C TYR A 472 -9.89 14.25 -31.49
N ASP A 473 -9.03 15.00 -30.83
CA ASP A 473 -7.58 14.70 -30.67
C ASP A 473 -7.28 13.90 -29.39
N THR A 474 -8.29 13.17 -28.87
CA THR A 474 -8.14 12.28 -27.71
C THR A 474 -8.16 10.83 -28.15
N PHE A 475 -7.20 10.06 -27.65
CA PHE A 475 -7.07 8.62 -27.86
C PHE A 475 -7.14 7.88 -26.52
N ARG A 476 -7.60 6.65 -26.53
CA ARG A 476 -7.52 5.73 -25.39
C ARG A 476 -6.28 4.86 -25.54
N ALA A 477 -5.38 4.91 -24.55
CA ALA A 477 -4.25 4.01 -24.45
C ALA A 477 -4.72 2.65 -23.92
N GLU A 478 -4.54 1.62 -24.73
CA GLU A 478 -4.74 0.22 -24.37
C GLU A 478 -3.35 -0.41 -24.27
N TRP A 479 -2.94 -0.74 -23.05
CA TRP A 479 -1.62 -1.28 -22.77
C TRP A 479 -1.52 -2.75 -23.20
N ASP A 480 -0.34 -3.18 -23.66
CA ASP A 480 -0.09 -4.59 -24.00
C ASP A 480 -0.20 -5.48 -22.75
N ASP A 481 0.08 -4.92 -21.58
CA ASP A 481 -0.19 -5.53 -20.29
C ASP A 481 -1.57 -5.06 -19.77
N ALA A 482 -2.56 -5.94 -19.84
CA ALA A 482 -3.94 -5.67 -19.42
C ALA A 482 -4.09 -5.36 -17.92
N SER A 483 -3.05 -5.54 -17.10
CA SER A 483 -3.08 -5.19 -15.69
C SER A 483 -2.68 -3.73 -15.41
N ILE A 484 -2.22 -2.99 -16.42
CA ILE A 484 -2.00 -1.54 -16.36
C ILE A 484 -3.33 -0.83 -16.66
N GLU A 485 -3.67 0.16 -15.86
CA GLU A 485 -4.91 0.91 -16.00
C GLU A 485 -4.91 1.71 -17.32
N PRO A 486 -5.93 1.59 -18.19
CA PRO A 486 -6.03 2.38 -19.40
C PRO A 486 -6.11 3.87 -19.13
N GLY A 487 -5.61 4.69 -20.05
CA GLY A 487 -5.66 6.14 -19.94
C GLY A 487 -6.17 6.83 -21.20
N TYR A 488 -6.79 8.00 -21.06
CA TYR A 488 -7.03 8.90 -22.17
C TYR A 488 -5.81 9.78 -22.39
N VAL A 489 -5.38 9.88 -23.65
CA VAL A 489 -4.25 10.68 -24.12
C VAL A 489 -4.81 11.77 -25.02
N THR A 490 -4.72 13.03 -24.58
CA THR A 490 -5.27 14.18 -25.31
C THR A 490 -4.16 15.05 -25.86
N PHE A 491 -4.16 15.26 -27.17
CA PHE A 491 -3.22 16.11 -27.87
C PHE A 491 -3.81 17.52 -28.02
N ALA A 492 -3.03 18.54 -27.68
CA ALA A 492 -3.36 19.93 -27.97
C ALA A 492 -2.44 20.45 -29.09
N LEU A 493 -3.04 21.11 -30.08
CA LEU A 493 -2.33 21.64 -31.25
C LEU A 493 -2.00 23.13 -31.05
N ASP A 494 -0.89 23.58 -31.68
CA ASP A 494 -0.53 25.00 -31.79
C ASP A 494 -1.28 25.67 -32.96
N ALA A 495 -1.02 26.96 -33.15
CA ALA A 495 -1.65 27.75 -34.23
C ALA A 495 -1.27 27.25 -35.63
N GLU A 496 -0.16 26.53 -35.76
CA GLU A 496 0.34 25.96 -37.01
C GLU A 496 -0.16 24.53 -37.23
N GLY A 497 -1.02 24.01 -36.32
CA GLY A 497 -1.60 22.68 -36.43
C GLY A 497 -0.65 21.53 -36.02
N ARG A 498 0.41 21.79 -35.28
CA ARG A 498 1.35 20.80 -34.77
C ARG A 498 1.03 20.48 -33.31
N VAL A 499 1.39 19.27 -32.86
CA VAL A 499 1.23 18.91 -31.44
C VAL A 499 2.10 19.82 -30.56
N ALA A 500 1.45 20.60 -29.70
CA ALA A 500 2.11 21.51 -28.76
C ALA A 500 2.32 20.80 -27.40
N ARG A 501 1.36 19.98 -26.96
CA ARG A 501 1.42 19.28 -25.67
C ARG A 501 0.49 18.06 -25.65
N ILE A 502 0.76 17.15 -24.73
CA ILE A 502 -0.06 15.98 -24.46
C ILE A 502 -0.37 15.94 -22.97
N THR A 503 -1.64 15.70 -22.63
CA THR A 503 -2.10 15.45 -21.26
C THR A 503 -2.76 14.07 -21.18
N MET A 504 -2.78 13.48 -19.99
CA MET A 504 -3.40 12.18 -19.77
C MET A 504 -4.33 12.18 -18.57
N LYS A 505 -5.24 11.23 -18.52
CA LYS A 505 -6.03 10.88 -17.33
C LYS A 505 -6.40 9.40 -17.37
N ALA A 506 -6.60 8.78 -16.22
CA ALA A 506 -7.09 7.41 -16.14
C ALA A 506 -8.46 7.29 -16.83
N ALA A 507 -8.68 6.18 -17.53
CA ALA A 507 -9.95 5.93 -18.20
C ALA A 507 -11.03 5.45 -17.22
N SER A 508 -10.65 4.71 -16.19
CA SER A 508 -11.56 4.22 -15.14
C SER A 508 -11.76 5.27 -14.05
N PRO A 509 -12.99 5.51 -13.59
CA PRO A 509 -13.26 6.34 -12.41
C PRO A 509 -12.83 5.66 -11.10
N LEU A 510 -12.50 4.36 -11.14
CA LEU A 510 -12.02 3.55 -10.02
C LEU A 510 -10.55 3.17 -10.15
N ALA A 511 -9.80 3.84 -11.04
CA ALA A 511 -8.36 3.62 -11.19
C ALA A 511 -7.65 3.83 -9.84
N ASP A 512 -6.63 3.01 -9.60
CA ASP A 512 -5.77 3.23 -8.44
C ASP A 512 -5.06 4.58 -8.57
N PHE A 513 -4.97 5.31 -7.46
CA PHE A 513 -4.38 6.66 -7.43
C PHE A 513 -2.91 6.69 -7.87
N SER A 514 -2.22 5.57 -7.83
CA SER A 514 -0.83 5.45 -8.30
C SER A 514 -0.70 5.57 -9.83
N TYR A 515 -1.82 5.50 -10.56
CA TYR A 515 -1.84 5.89 -11.97
C TYR A 515 -2.11 7.40 -12.10
N ASP A 516 -1.17 8.20 -11.64
CA ASP A 516 -1.23 9.67 -11.61
C ASP A 516 -1.02 10.32 -12.99
N TYR A 517 -1.65 9.74 -14.02
CA TYR A 517 -1.62 10.24 -15.41
C TYR A 517 -1.97 11.71 -15.53
N HIS A 518 -2.82 12.24 -14.62
CA HIS A 518 -3.29 13.63 -14.65
C HIS A 518 -2.20 14.65 -14.32
N ASP A 519 -1.08 14.21 -13.74
CA ASP A 519 0.07 15.07 -13.44
C ASP A 519 1.07 15.14 -14.61
N LEU A 520 0.86 14.32 -15.66
CA LEU A 520 1.72 14.31 -16.84
C LEU A 520 1.41 15.47 -17.80
N LEU A 521 2.45 16.15 -18.25
CA LEU A 521 2.41 17.18 -19.29
C LEU A 521 3.59 16.99 -20.24
N PHE A 522 3.37 16.25 -21.31
CA PHE A 522 4.40 16.05 -22.31
C PHE A 522 4.43 17.18 -23.32
N GLU A 523 5.63 17.63 -23.66
CA GLU A 523 5.90 18.56 -24.75
C GLU A 523 6.80 17.87 -25.80
N PRO A 524 6.79 18.31 -27.09
CA PRO A 524 7.73 17.78 -28.08
C PRO A 524 9.18 17.85 -27.57
N ALA A 525 9.90 16.74 -27.62
CA ALA A 525 11.30 16.71 -27.23
C ALA A 525 12.14 17.58 -28.17
N LYS A 526 13.06 18.37 -27.62
CA LYS A 526 13.94 19.26 -28.37
C LYS A 526 15.06 18.49 -29.05
#